data_bc3464c4af9fdcf78c54f7f8c41c69f7
#
_entry.id   bc3464c4af9fdcf78c54f7f8c41c69f7
#
_cell.length_a   1.000
_cell.length_b   1.000
_cell.length_c   1.000
_cell.angle_alpha   90.00
_cell.angle_beta   90.00
_cell.angle_gamma   90.00
#
_symmetry.space_group_name_H-M   'P 1'
#
loop_
_entity.id
_entity.type
_entity.pdbx_description
1 polymer ?
#
loop_
_entity_poly.entity_id
_entity_poly.type
_entity_poly.pdbx_seq_one_letter_code
_entity_poly.pdbx_strand_id
1 'polypeptide(L)'
;MSLDDILEAAAGAARSWARADRAAALKKVADGIDAAADELVPLAHEETHIPEARLRGEVVRTTFQLRLLAEEVQPRTVVDEADPSWPPAPRPKLVLTHRPIGPVLVFAASNFPFAFSVAGGDTASALAAGCPVVLKAHPGHPRLSGATGEIVRAALPEGVFALIHSEEDGRAALTDPRVRAAAFTGSPTAGRALYDLAVSRPDPIPFYGELGSVNPVFVTEAAARARGAEIAAGYVDSFTMGAGQLCTKPGLFLVPAGAGLGEVAAERVRQVAAAPLLNERLASGYAAVLGRLSGHAEVQTLVDGGAAPTLLATTAKALLEHGEALRTECFGPASLVVEYSTEAEMLDVVRSLDGQLTGTVQAEDDDPVAAELVDELAEHVGRVVWNGWPTGVAVTRAMHHGGPYPATTAPLHTSVGTAAVDRFRRPVAFQNVPDRVLVP
;
A
#
# COMPACT_ATOMS: atom_id res chain seq x y z
N MET A 1 -5.30 29.82 6.68
CA MET A 1 -5.43 29.18 8.01
C MET A 1 -4.05 28.71 8.41
N SER A 2 -3.57 29.01 9.61
CA SER A 2 -2.27 28.50 10.08
C SER A 2 -2.36 26.99 10.37
N LEU A 3 -1.22 26.30 10.47
CA LEU A 3 -1.20 24.90 10.87
C LEU A 3 -1.83 24.71 12.26
N ASP A 4 -1.61 25.64 13.17
CA ASP A 4 -2.17 25.62 14.52
C ASP A 4 -3.71 25.67 14.50
N ASP A 5 -4.29 26.57 13.71
CA ASP A 5 -5.76 26.65 13.52
C ASP A 5 -6.34 25.35 12.95
N ILE A 6 -5.63 24.74 11.97
CA ILE A 6 -6.03 23.48 11.34
C ILE A 6 -6.07 22.36 12.38
N LEU A 7 -5.02 22.21 13.17
CA LEU A 7 -4.92 21.16 14.17
C LEU A 7 -5.91 21.35 15.32
N GLU A 8 -6.18 22.58 15.73
CA GLU A 8 -7.19 22.88 16.75
C GLU A 8 -8.60 22.55 16.24
N ALA A 9 -8.93 22.92 14.99
CA ALA A 9 -10.20 22.56 14.37
C ALA A 9 -10.38 21.04 14.27
N ALA A 10 -9.34 20.30 13.88
CA ALA A 10 -9.36 18.85 13.81
C ALA A 10 -9.57 18.20 15.19
N ALA A 11 -8.89 18.71 16.23
CA ALA A 11 -9.06 18.23 17.60
C ALA A 11 -10.48 18.52 18.14
N GLY A 12 -11.07 19.65 17.77
CA GLY A 12 -12.47 20.00 18.07
C GLY A 12 -13.45 19.05 17.37
N ALA A 13 -13.30 18.84 16.07
CA ALA A 13 -14.13 17.96 15.27
C ALA A 13 -14.09 16.50 15.73
N ALA A 14 -12.93 16.01 16.20
CA ALA A 14 -12.79 14.65 16.74
C ALA A 14 -13.73 14.34 17.91
N ARG A 15 -14.16 15.37 18.64
CA ARG A 15 -15.09 15.22 19.78
C ARG A 15 -16.55 15.36 19.39
N SER A 16 -16.84 16.00 18.27
CA SER A 16 -18.22 16.42 17.91
C SER A 16 -18.80 15.73 16.68
N TRP A 17 -17.96 15.10 15.82
CA TRP A 17 -18.45 14.51 14.58
C TRP A 17 -19.25 13.23 14.84
N ALA A 18 -20.57 13.34 14.65
CA ALA A 18 -21.50 12.25 14.93
C ALA A 18 -21.33 11.06 13.98
N ARG A 19 -21.41 9.86 14.53
CA ARG A 19 -21.28 8.62 13.77
C ARG A 19 -22.35 8.48 12.68
N ALA A 20 -23.58 8.89 12.97
CA ALA A 20 -24.71 8.79 12.04
C ALA A 20 -24.44 9.52 10.71
N ASP A 21 -23.63 10.57 10.71
CA ASP A 21 -23.41 11.42 9.55
C ASP A 21 -22.25 10.91 8.65
N ARG A 22 -21.39 10.01 9.17
CA ARG A 22 -20.14 9.60 8.49
C ARG A 22 -20.39 8.85 7.19
N ALA A 23 -21.34 7.91 7.19
CA ALA A 23 -21.67 7.14 5.98
C ALA A 23 -22.20 8.03 4.86
N ALA A 24 -23.08 8.97 5.18
CA ALA A 24 -23.61 9.93 4.22
C ALA A 24 -22.50 10.87 3.69
N ALA A 25 -21.62 11.32 4.57
CA ALA A 25 -20.48 12.17 4.19
C ALA A 25 -19.52 11.48 3.22
N LEU A 26 -19.12 10.22 3.49
CA LEU A 26 -18.27 9.44 2.59
C LEU A 26 -18.92 9.23 1.21
N LYS A 27 -20.23 8.92 1.16
CA LYS A 27 -20.97 8.81 -0.10
C LYS A 27 -21.02 10.13 -0.86
N LYS A 28 -21.22 11.26 -0.15
CA LYS A 28 -21.21 12.60 -0.75
C LYS A 28 -19.83 12.97 -1.33
N VAL A 29 -18.74 12.57 -0.67
CA VAL A 29 -17.38 12.71 -1.24
C VAL A 29 -17.27 11.92 -2.54
N ALA A 30 -17.71 10.65 -2.55
CA ALA A 30 -17.67 9.80 -3.73
C ALA A 30 -18.49 10.41 -4.90
N ASP A 31 -19.70 10.87 -4.62
CA ASP A 31 -20.58 11.49 -5.62
C ASP A 31 -19.98 12.79 -6.19
N GLY A 32 -19.32 13.58 -5.34
CA GLY A 32 -18.62 14.80 -5.76
C GLY A 32 -17.41 14.52 -6.67
N ILE A 33 -16.65 13.45 -6.40
CA ILE A 33 -15.52 13.03 -7.24
C ILE A 33 -16.03 12.48 -8.58
N ASP A 34 -17.09 11.64 -8.58
CA ASP A 34 -17.69 11.12 -9.82
C ASP A 34 -18.21 12.26 -10.70
N ALA A 35 -18.87 13.26 -10.10
CA ALA A 35 -19.40 14.42 -10.82
C ALA A 35 -18.29 15.30 -11.43
N ALA A 36 -17.12 15.38 -10.78
CA ALA A 36 -15.99 16.19 -11.23
C ALA A 36 -14.97 15.39 -12.07
N ALA A 37 -15.24 14.12 -12.40
CA ALA A 37 -14.26 13.24 -13.07
C ALA A 37 -13.72 13.81 -14.38
N ASP A 38 -14.56 14.47 -15.19
CA ASP A 38 -14.17 15.06 -16.47
C ASP A 38 -13.25 16.29 -16.33
N GLU A 39 -13.21 16.92 -15.17
CA GLU A 39 -12.29 18.01 -14.86
C GLU A 39 -11.01 17.48 -14.18
N LEU A 40 -11.16 16.52 -13.26
CA LEU A 40 -10.05 16.00 -12.46
C LEU A 40 -9.12 15.09 -13.27
N VAL A 41 -9.64 14.27 -14.20
CA VAL A 41 -8.85 13.31 -14.96
C VAL A 41 -7.85 13.98 -15.89
N PRO A 42 -8.21 14.99 -16.69
CA PRO A 42 -7.23 15.73 -17.52
C PRO A 42 -6.19 16.45 -16.65
N LEU A 43 -6.60 17.04 -15.53
CA LEU A 43 -5.68 17.69 -14.59
C LEU A 43 -4.66 16.69 -14.00
N ALA A 44 -5.13 15.50 -13.61
CA ALA A 44 -4.28 14.43 -13.13
C ALA A 44 -3.30 13.95 -14.22
N HIS A 45 -3.76 13.80 -15.47
CA HIS A 45 -2.93 13.43 -16.60
C HIS A 45 -1.80 14.44 -16.83
N GLU A 46 -2.15 15.73 -16.81
CA GLU A 46 -1.17 16.82 -17.00
C GLU A 46 -0.07 16.79 -15.93
N GLU A 47 -0.43 16.55 -14.66
CA GLU A 47 0.53 16.57 -13.55
C GLU A 47 1.32 15.26 -13.36
N THR A 48 0.79 14.10 -13.83
CA THR A 48 1.38 12.79 -13.53
C THR A 48 1.80 12.00 -14.76
N HIS A 49 1.43 12.42 -15.95
CA HIS A 49 1.63 11.69 -17.21
C HIS A 49 0.95 10.31 -17.27
N ILE A 50 0.12 9.97 -16.28
CA ILE A 50 -0.64 8.71 -16.26
C ILE A 50 -1.73 8.80 -17.35
N PRO A 51 -1.90 7.78 -18.21
CA PRO A 51 -2.94 7.81 -19.25
C PRO A 51 -4.34 8.00 -18.66
N GLU A 52 -5.16 8.86 -19.27
CA GLU A 52 -6.51 9.18 -18.78
C GLU A 52 -7.39 7.93 -18.59
N ALA A 53 -7.27 6.94 -19.47
CA ALA A 53 -8.03 5.68 -19.32
C ALA A 53 -7.74 4.97 -17.97
N ARG A 54 -6.47 4.97 -17.55
CA ARG A 54 -6.08 4.45 -16.22
C ARG A 54 -6.61 5.34 -15.09
N LEU A 55 -6.52 6.66 -15.23
CA LEU A 55 -7.02 7.62 -14.25
C LEU A 55 -8.55 7.52 -14.07
N ARG A 56 -9.31 7.32 -15.15
CA ARG A 56 -10.76 7.07 -15.07
C ARG A 56 -11.07 5.79 -14.28
N GLY A 57 -10.31 4.72 -14.54
CA GLY A 57 -10.40 3.48 -13.74
C GLY A 57 -10.06 3.70 -12.26
N GLU A 58 -9.10 4.57 -11.98
CA GLU A 58 -8.70 4.91 -10.61
C GLU A 58 -9.76 5.76 -9.89
N VAL A 59 -10.43 6.69 -10.58
CA VAL A 59 -11.61 7.41 -10.05
C VAL A 59 -12.69 6.42 -9.63
N VAL A 60 -13.09 5.50 -10.53
CA VAL A 60 -14.09 4.46 -10.21
C VAL A 60 -13.69 3.64 -9.00
N ARG A 61 -12.41 3.23 -8.90
CA ARG A 61 -11.89 2.50 -7.75
C ARG A 61 -11.97 3.33 -6.46
N THR A 62 -11.65 4.61 -6.53
CA THR A 62 -11.63 5.51 -5.37
C THR A 62 -13.05 5.75 -4.84
N THR A 63 -14.00 6.03 -5.72
CA THR A 63 -15.40 6.27 -5.33
C THR A 63 -16.10 4.99 -4.85
N PHE A 64 -15.76 3.83 -5.45
CA PHE A 64 -16.19 2.53 -4.95
C PHE A 64 -15.67 2.28 -3.51
N GLN A 65 -14.38 2.54 -3.26
CA GLN A 65 -13.76 2.38 -1.95
C GLN A 65 -14.40 3.27 -0.88
N LEU A 66 -14.69 4.53 -1.20
CA LEU A 66 -15.41 5.44 -0.31
C LEU A 66 -16.81 4.90 0.06
N ARG A 67 -17.55 4.39 -0.92
CA ARG A 67 -18.88 3.79 -0.71
C ARG A 67 -18.80 2.50 0.11
N LEU A 68 -17.82 1.64 -0.16
CA LEU A 68 -17.60 0.41 0.60
C LEU A 68 -17.25 0.73 2.06
N LEU A 69 -16.36 1.69 2.31
CA LEU A 69 -15.96 2.09 3.66
C LEU A 69 -17.08 2.85 4.41
N ALA A 70 -18.04 3.45 3.70
CA ALA A 70 -19.24 4.00 4.32
C ALA A 70 -20.11 2.91 5.01
N GLU A 71 -19.97 1.65 4.64
CA GLU A 71 -20.63 0.52 5.31
C GLU A 71 -19.93 0.12 6.62
N GLU A 72 -18.66 0.50 6.78
CA GLU A 72 -17.81 0.14 7.93
C GLU A 72 -17.77 1.21 9.04
N VAL A 73 -18.66 2.22 9.00
CA VAL A 73 -18.69 3.29 10.02
C VAL A 73 -19.07 2.80 11.41
N GLN A 74 -19.77 1.65 11.50
CA GLN A 74 -20.12 1.03 12.77
C GLN A 74 -18.93 0.25 13.34
N PRO A 75 -18.56 0.44 14.63
CA PRO A 75 -17.55 -0.38 15.26
C PRO A 75 -18.06 -1.79 15.53
N ARG A 76 -17.17 -2.75 15.43
CA ARG A 76 -17.46 -4.10 15.94
C ARG A 76 -17.67 -4.03 17.44
N THR A 77 -18.71 -4.71 17.93
CA THR A 77 -19.03 -4.76 19.36
C THR A 77 -19.21 -6.23 19.76
N VAL A 78 -18.56 -6.64 20.84
CA VAL A 78 -18.69 -7.95 21.45
C VAL A 78 -19.23 -7.77 22.86
N VAL A 79 -20.23 -8.54 23.23
CA VAL A 79 -20.85 -8.47 24.55
C VAL A 79 -20.73 -9.83 25.25
N ASP A 80 -20.12 -9.83 26.41
CA ASP A 80 -20.13 -10.94 27.35
C ASP A 80 -21.08 -10.57 28.50
N GLU A 81 -22.21 -11.25 28.60
CA GLU A 81 -23.12 -11.07 29.73
C GLU A 81 -22.54 -11.59 31.03
N ALA A 82 -22.98 -11.04 32.17
CA ALA A 82 -22.53 -11.50 33.48
C ALA A 82 -22.86 -12.98 33.70
N ASP A 83 -21.87 -13.73 34.20
CA ASP A 83 -22.03 -15.15 34.51
C ASP A 83 -21.36 -15.47 35.87
N PRO A 84 -22.14 -15.67 36.94
CA PRO A 84 -21.59 -15.97 38.26
C PRO A 84 -20.92 -17.37 38.34
N SER A 85 -21.22 -18.24 37.35
CA SER A 85 -20.65 -19.61 37.29
C SER A 85 -19.42 -19.74 36.41
N TRP A 86 -18.96 -18.64 35.77
CA TRP A 86 -17.80 -18.67 34.88
C TRP A 86 -16.50 -19.10 35.59
N PRO A 87 -15.81 -20.14 35.12
CA PRO A 87 -14.56 -20.58 35.75
C PRO A 87 -13.38 -19.70 35.29
N PRO A 88 -12.34 -19.47 36.14
CA PRO A 88 -12.23 -19.89 37.54
C PRO A 88 -12.89 -18.91 38.53
N ALA A 89 -13.47 -17.82 38.05
CA ALA A 89 -14.11 -16.78 38.84
C ALA A 89 -15.33 -16.19 38.12
N PRO A 90 -16.33 -15.64 38.84
CA PRO A 90 -17.49 -14.99 38.25
C PRO A 90 -17.09 -13.95 37.20
N ARG A 91 -17.74 -14.00 36.01
CA ARG A 91 -17.53 -13.04 34.92
C ARG A 91 -18.49 -11.87 35.07
N PRO A 92 -18.01 -10.62 35.12
CA PRO A 92 -18.86 -9.44 35.05
C PRO A 92 -19.42 -9.24 33.62
N LYS A 93 -20.42 -8.39 33.43
CA LYS A 93 -20.82 -7.94 32.11
C LYS A 93 -19.69 -7.11 31.50
N LEU A 94 -19.26 -7.48 30.29
CA LEU A 94 -18.25 -6.78 29.51
C LEU A 94 -18.79 -6.42 28.14
N VAL A 95 -18.53 -5.19 27.71
CA VAL A 95 -18.84 -4.72 26.34
C VAL A 95 -17.54 -4.20 25.74
N LEU A 96 -16.97 -4.95 24.79
CA LEU A 96 -15.83 -4.52 24.01
C LEU A 96 -16.32 -3.81 22.75
N THR A 97 -15.95 -2.55 22.57
CA THR A 97 -16.24 -1.79 21.36
C THR A 97 -15.00 -0.98 20.94
N HIS A 98 -15.10 -0.21 19.84
CA HIS A 98 -13.98 0.58 19.33
C HIS A 98 -14.35 2.07 19.28
N ARG A 99 -13.38 2.92 19.56
CA ARG A 99 -13.49 4.38 19.50
C ARG A 99 -12.50 4.93 18.47
N PRO A 100 -12.83 6.05 17.78
CA PRO A 100 -11.87 6.76 16.95
C PRO A 100 -10.61 7.10 17.74
N ILE A 101 -9.44 7.01 17.10
CA ILE A 101 -8.18 7.31 17.76
C ILE A 101 -7.96 8.81 17.96
N GLY A 102 -8.57 9.66 17.11
CA GLY A 102 -8.43 11.12 17.08
C GLY A 102 -7.95 11.64 15.72
N PRO A 103 -7.46 12.88 15.62
CA PRO A 103 -6.97 13.41 14.34
C PRO A 103 -5.84 12.58 13.74
N VAL A 104 -5.94 12.31 12.44
CA VAL A 104 -4.98 11.49 11.66
C VAL A 104 -4.28 12.37 10.64
N LEU A 105 -2.94 12.29 10.59
CA LEU A 105 -2.14 12.87 9.53
C LEU A 105 -1.97 11.86 8.40
N VAL A 106 -2.32 12.23 7.18
CA VAL A 106 -2.16 11.38 5.99
C VAL A 106 -1.17 12.02 5.03
N PHE A 107 -0.18 11.28 4.57
CA PHE A 107 0.75 11.70 3.53
C PHE A 107 0.31 11.06 2.20
N ALA A 108 -0.10 11.89 1.24
CA ALA A 108 -0.54 11.44 -0.07
C ALA A 108 0.59 10.80 -0.88
N ALA A 109 0.30 9.69 -1.59
CA ALA A 109 1.20 9.06 -2.55
C ALA A 109 1.14 9.73 -3.93
N SER A 110 2.17 9.51 -4.78
CA SER A 110 2.25 10.10 -6.11
C SER A 110 1.68 9.23 -7.23
N ASN A 111 1.84 7.92 -7.12
CA ASN A 111 1.60 6.96 -8.21
C ASN A 111 0.15 6.50 -8.35
N PHE A 112 -0.69 6.88 -7.38
CA PHE A 112 -2.14 6.73 -7.39
C PHE A 112 -2.79 8.03 -6.91
N PRO A 113 -2.89 9.04 -7.83
CA PRO A 113 -3.28 10.40 -7.45
C PRO A 113 -4.73 10.55 -6.95
N PHE A 114 -5.57 9.53 -7.13
CA PHE A 114 -6.90 9.44 -6.53
C PHE A 114 -6.96 8.41 -5.40
N ALA A 115 -6.57 7.16 -5.68
CA ALA A 115 -6.83 6.03 -4.79
C ALA A 115 -5.96 5.98 -3.52
N PHE A 116 -4.78 6.61 -3.53
CA PHE A 116 -3.85 6.71 -2.40
C PHE A 116 -3.42 8.17 -2.13
N SER A 117 -4.30 9.12 -2.48
CA SER A 117 -4.08 10.54 -2.28
C SER A 117 -5.24 11.15 -1.46
N VAL A 118 -5.72 12.34 -1.84
CA VAL A 118 -6.61 13.20 -1.05
C VAL A 118 -7.87 12.49 -0.56
N ALA A 119 -8.56 11.75 -1.41
CA ALA A 119 -9.75 10.96 -1.07
C ALA A 119 -9.47 9.45 -1.08
N GLY A 120 -8.19 9.08 -0.98
CA GLY A 120 -7.73 7.69 -1.08
C GLY A 120 -8.01 6.85 0.16
N GLY A 121 -7.46 5.62 0.15
CA GLY A 121 -7.72 4.60 1.16
C GLY A 121 -7.48 5.02 2.59
N ASP A 122 -6.40 5.73 2.87
CA ASP A 122 -6.05 6.17 4.22
C ASP A 122 -7.03 7.23 4.73
N THR A 123 -7.33 8.24 3.89
CA THR A 123 -8.32 9.27 4.20
C THR A 123 -9.70 8.65 4.41
N ALA A 124 -10.16 7.81 3.48
CA ALA A 124 -11.47 7.18 3.56
C ALA A 124 -11.62 6.27 4.79
N SER A 125 -10.57 5.51 5.13
CA SER A 125 -10.55 4.64 6.31
C SER A 125 -10.55 5.43 7.62
N ALA A 126 -9.75 6.52 7.71
CA ALA A 126 -9.74 7.39 8.89
C ALA A 126 -11.10 8.07 9.09
N LEU A 127 -11.71 8.60 8.02
CA LEU A 127 -13.04 9.22 8.07
C LEU A 127 -14.12 8.19 8.46
N ALA A 128 -14.10 6.97 7.92
CA ALA A 128 -15.01 5.89 8.30
C ALA A 128 -14.88 5.51 9.78
N ALA A 129 -13.67 5.50 10.31
CA ALA A 129 -13.41 5.30 11.73
C ALA A 129 -13.97 6.45 12.59
N GLY A 130 -14.12 7.64 12.02
CA GLY A 130 -14.56 8.86 12.70
C GLY A 130 -13.41 9.77 13.15
N CYS A 131 -12.28 9.64 12.49
CA CYS A 131 -11.10 10.48 12.72
C CYS A 131 -11.08 11.64 11.74
N PRO A 132 -10.96 12.91 12.20
CA PRO A 132 -10.60 14.01 11.32
C PRO A 132 -9.25 13.79 10.67
N VAL A 133 -9.09 14.26 9.44
CA VAL A 133 -7.91 14.07 8.63
C VAL A 133 -7.25 15.42 8.31
N VAL A 134 -5.96 15.51 8.62
CA VAL A 134 -5.07 16.54 8.06
C VAL A 134 -4.22 15.83 7.00
N LEU A 135 -4.38 16.22 5.75
CA LEU A 135 -3.71 15.57 4.63
C LEU A 135 -2.59 16.45 4.10
N LYS A 136 -1.40 15.88 4.04
CA LYS A 136 -0.25 16.50 3.36
C LYS A 136 -0.27 16.09 1.90
N ALA A 137 -0.56 17.05 1.00
CA ALA A 137 -0.59 16.87 -0.44
C ALA A 137 0.76 16.41 -1.01
N HIS A 138 0.72 15.54 -2.02
CA HIS A 138 1.95 15.18 -2.71
C HIS A 138 2.40 16.30 -3.68
N PRO A 139 3.69 16.68 -3.68
CA PRO A 139 4.16 17.77 -4.53
C PRO A 139 4.13 17.45 -6.04
N GLY A 140 3.95 16.20 -6.42
CA GLY A 140 3.87 15.75 -7.83
C GLY A 140 2.52 16.02 -8.52
N HIS A 141 1.46 16.39 -7.75
CA HIS A 141 0.13 16.73 -8.30
C HIS A 141 -0.62 17.73 -7.40
N PRO A 142 -0.06 18.93 -7.19
CA PRO A 142 -0.59 19.90 -6.23
C PRO A 142 -1.94 20.51 -6.64
N ARG A 143 -2.18 20.74 -7.94
CA ARG A 143 -3.46 21.29 -8.43
C ARG A 143 -4.58 20.27 -8.28
N LEU A 144 -4.33 19.02 -8.65
CA LEU A 144 -5.28 17.92 -8.44
C LEU A 144 -5.59 17.74 -6.96
N SER A 145 -4.56 17.79 -6.09
CA SER A 145 -4.76 17.70 -4.63
C SER A 145 -5.65 18.84 -4.12
N GLY A 146 -5.46 20.06 -4.61
CA GLY A 146 -6.30 21.21 -4.27
C GLY A 146 -7.74 21.02 -4.70
N ALA A 147 -7.97 20.70 -5.99
CA ALA A 147 -9.31 20.49 -6.54
C ALA A 147 -10.07 19.35 -5.83
N THR A 148 -9.42 18.20 -5.63
CA THR A 148 -10.02 17.09 -4.87
C THR A 148 -10.26 17.48 -3.41
N GLY A 149 -9.36 18.24 -2.79
CA GLY A 149 -9.49 18.73 -1.42
C GLY A 149 -10.71 19.62 -1.22
N GLU A 150 -11.07 20.47 -2.18
CA GLU A 150 -12.29 21.29 -2.12
C GLU A 150 -13.55 20.42 -2.15
N ILE A 151 -13.57 19.36 -2.97
CA ILE A 151 -14.71 18.40 -3.03
C ILE A 151 -14.86 17.69 -1.68
N VAL A 152 -13.75 17.21 -1.10
CA VAL A 152 -13.78 16.52 0.20
C VAL A 152 -14.26 17.48 1.29
N ARG A 153 -13.72 18.71 1.33
CA ARG A 153 -14.09 19.72 2.32
C ARG A 153 -15.58 20.10 2.23
N ALA A 154 -16.12 20.27 1.02
CA ALA A 154 -17.52 20.61 0.81
C ALA A 154 -18.51 19.52 1.25
N ALA A 155 -18.04 18.28 1.34
CA ALA A 155 -18.85 17.13 1.76
C ALA A 155 -18.83 16.87 3.27
N LEU A 156 -17.88 17.45 4.00
CA LEU A 156 -17.60 17.16 5.41
C LEU A 156 -17.90 18.36 6.32
N PRO A 157 -18.21 18.13 7.60
CA PRO A 157 -18.28 19.24 8.58
C PRO A 157 -16.94 19.97 8.74
N GLU A 158 -17.02 21.20 9.19
CA GLU A 158 -15.84 22.01 9.47
C GLU A 158 -14.90 21.31 10.47
N GLY A 159 -13.59 21.39 10.21
CA GLY A 159 -12.53 20.74 11.01
C GLY A 159 -12.34 19.26 10.76
N VAL A 160 -13.22 18.58 10.03
CA VAL A 160 -13.09 17.11 9.76
C VAL A 160 -12.02 16.82 8.70
N PHE A 161 -11.79 17.76 7.77
CA PHE A 161 -10.75 17.60 6.75
C PHE A 161 -10.02 18.91 6.48
N ALA A 162 -8.69 18.84 6.42
CA ALA A 162 -7.84 19.93 5.99
C ALA A 162 -6.70 19.44 5.09
N LEU A 163 -6.28 20.30 4.17
CA LEU A 163 -5.16 20.06 3.26
C LEU A 163 -4.00 20.98 3.60
N ILE A 164 -2.79 20.42 3.74
CA ILE A 164 -1.52 21.13 3.88
C ILE A 164 -0.58 20.73 2.76
N HIS A 165 0.35 21.61 2.37
CA HIS A 165 1.17 21.40 1.18
C HIS A 165 2.65 21.24 1.49
N SER A 166 3.20 21.95 2.49
CA SER A 166 4.64 21.96 2.74
C SER A 166 5.11 20.70 3.48
N GLU A 167 6.36 20.29 3.23
CA GLU A 167 7.00 19.21 3.97
C GLU A 167 7.27 19.62 5.42
N GLU A 168 7.51 20.90 5.67
CA GLU A 168 7.71 21.47 6.99
C GLU A 168 6.44 21.33 7.84
N ASP A 169 5.26 21.75 7.30
CA ASP A 169 3.98 21.58 7.98
C ASP A 169 3.65 20.09 8.23
N GLY A 170 3.98 19.21 7.29
CA GLY A 170 3.79 17.77 7.46
C GLY A 170 4.59 17.21 8.64
N ARG A 171 5.86 17.62 8.78
CA ARG A 171 6.72 17.22 9.91
C ARG A 171 6.27 17.88 11.23
N ALA A 172 5.90 19.16 11.19
CA ALA A 172 5.38 19.85 12.34
C ALA A 172 4.07 19.21 12.84
N ALA A 173 3.14 18.92 11.95
CA ALA A 173 1.91 18.20 12.30
C ALA A 173 2.19 16.81 12.89
N LEU A 174 3.16 16.05 12.33
CA LEU A 174 3.51 14.73 12.83
C LEU A 174 3.99 14.76 14.29
N THR A 175 4.66 15.83 14.71
CA THR A 175 5.17 16.00 16.08
C THR A 175 4.17 16.68 17.03
N ASP A 176 3.08 17.23 16.51
CA ASP A 176 2.06 17.92 17.32
C ASP A 176 1.23 16.95 18.17
N PRO A 177 1.04 17.20 19.47
CA PRO A 177 0.34 16.28 20.38
C PRO A 177 -1.15 16.06 20.03
N ARG A 178 -1.78 16.93 19.24
CA ARG A 178 -3.18 16.80 18.78
C ARG A 178 -3.32 15.70 17.72
N VAL A 179 -2.27 15.40 16.94
CA VAL A 179 -2.27 14.29 15.98
C VAL A 179 -2.10 12.97 16.74
N ARG A 180 -2.96 12.00 16.45
CA ARG A 180 -3.06 10.73 17.20
C ARG A 180 -2.67 9.49 16.42
N ALA A 181 -2.52 9.60 15.11
CA ALA A 181 -1.95 8.58 14.23
C ALA A 181 -1.47 9.23 12.94
N ALA A 182 -0.59 8.53 12.20
CA ALA A 182 -0.21 8.93 10.86
C ALA A 182 -0.25 7.75 9.89
N ALA A 183 -0.54 8.04 8.61
CA ALA A 183 -0.48 7.07 7.51
C ALA A 183 0.41 7.62 6.40
N PHE A 184 1.20 6.76 5.81
CA PHE A 184 2.18 7.10 4.77
C PHE A 184 2.30 5.96 3.77
N THR A 185 2.38 6.30 2.49
CA THR A 185 2.76 5.37 1.41
C THR A 185 3.90 5.99 0.61
N GLY A 186 5.03 5.32 0.53
CA GLY A 186 6.19 5.84 -0.20
C GLY A 186 7.49 5.07 0.06
N SER A 187 8.62 5.71 -0.21
CA SER A 187 9.92 5.04 -0.14
C SER A 187 10.30 4.61 1.30
N PRO A 188 11.06 3.51 1.47
CA PRO A 188 11.56 3.06 2.77
C PRO A 188 12.31 4.14 3.54
N THR A 189 13.17 4.90 2.87
CA THR A 189 13.96 5.97 3.50
C THR A 189 13.09 7.08 4.08
N ALA A 190 12.11 7.56 3.31
CA ALA A 190 11.21 8.62 3.78
C ALA A 190 10.27 8.09 4.88
N GLY A 191 9.70 6.89 4.68
CA GLY A 191 8.80 6.28 5.66
C GLY A 191 9.50 5.98 6.98
N ARG A 192 10.74 5.47 6.95
CA ARG A 192 11.52 5.24 8.16
C ARG A 192 11.81 6.53 8.92
N ALA A 193 12.19 7.59 8.22
CA ALA A 193 12.45 8.89 8.87
C ALA A 193 11.18 9.47 9.54
N LEU A 194 10.00 9.33 8.90
CA LEU A 194 8.74 9.76 9.49
C LEU A 194 8.30 8.84 10.65
N TYR A 195 8.50 7.53 10.51
CA TYR A 195 8.24 6.58 11.59
C TYR A 195 9.06 6.90 12.83
N ASP A 196 10.38 7.11 12.67
CA ASP A 196 11.26 7.44 13.79
C ASP A 196 10.81 8.74 14.47
N LEU A 197 10.34 9.72 13.70
CA LEU A 197 9.80 10.96 14.23
C LEU A 197 8.50 10.73 15.05
N ALA A 198 7.60 9.88 14.55
CA ALA A 198 6.34 9.56 15.21
C ALA A 198 6.53 8.81 16.54
N VAL A 199 7.48 7.87 16.58
CA VAL A 199 7.74 7.05 17.78
C VAL A 199 8.65 7.73 18.79
N SER A 200 9.44 8.73 18.40
CA SER A 200 10.31 9.51 19.29
C SER A 200 9.61 10.63 20.05
N ARG A 201 8.31 10.85 19.80
CA ARG A 201 7.51 11.82 20.52
C ARG A 201 7.42 11.48 22.01
N PRO A 202 7.23 12.49 22.93
CA PRO A 202 6.91 12.23 24.35
C PRO A 202 5.70 11.28 24.50
N ASP A 203 4.65 11.46 23.65
CA ASP A 203 3.51 10.53 23.49
C ASP A 203 3.61 9.89 22.11
N PRO A 204 4.23 8.70 21.96
CA PRO A 204 4.33 8.00 20.68
C PRO A 204 2.97 7.72 20.08
N ILE A 205 2.88 7.81 18.75
CA ILE A 205 1.64 7.52 18.02
C ILE A 205 1.83 6.37 17.04
N PRO A 206 0.76 5.64 16.70
CA PRO A 206 0.78 4.68 15.59
C PRO A 206 1.16 5.38 14.29
N PHE A 207 2.07 4.76 13.56
CA PHE A 207 2.48 5.16 12.22
C PHE A 207 2.27 3.99 11.26
N TYR A 208 1.34 4.13 10.32
CA TYR A 208 0.97 3.11 9.34
C TYR A 208 1.65 3.41 8.02
N GLY A 209 2.90 2.96 7.90
CA GLY A 209 3.72 3.14 6.72
C GLY A 209 3.65 1.92 5.79
N GLU A 210 3.23 2.11 4.54
CA GLU A 210 3.46 1.20 3.44
C GLU A 210 4.70 1.66 2.70
N LEU A 211 5.72 0.78 2.62
CA LEU A 211 7.06 1.13 2.17
C LEU A 211 7.42 0.38 0.88
N GLY A 212 8.71 0.11 0.66
CA GLY A 212 9.19 -0.58 -0.54
C GLY A 212 9.00 -2.10 -0.49
N SER A 213 8.89 -2.70 -1.69
CA SER A 213 8.82 -4.15 -1.86
C SER A 213 9.38 -4.55 -3.22
N VAL A 214 10.09 -5.68 -3.29
CA VAL A 214 10.54 -6.24 -4.57
C VAL A 214 9.56 -7.24 -5.17
N ASN A 215 8.56 -7.68 -4.41
CA ASN A 215 7.47 -8.54 -4.87
C ASN A 215 7.93 -9.73 -5.71
N PRO A 216 8.66 -10.69 -5.16
CA PRO A 216 9.26 -11.78 -5.92
C PRO A 216 8.21 -12.68 -6.56
N VAL A 217 8.52 -13.19 -7.74
CA VAL A 217 7.76 -14.21 -8.46
C VAL A 217 8.61 -15.47 -8.57
N PHE A 218 8.12 -16.57 -8.05
CA PHE A 218 8.78 -17.88 -8.07
C PHE A 218 8.10 -18.77 -9.10
N VAL A 219 8.87 -19.34 -10.01
CA VAL A 219 8.39 -20.26 -11.03
C VAL A 219 9.01 -21.63 -10.78
N THR A 220 8.19 -22.63 -10.50
CA THR A 220 8.69 -24.00 -10.31
C THR A 220 9.15 -24.63 -11.62
N GLU A 221 9.95 -25.69 -11.55
CA GLU A 221 10.37 -26.41 -12.74
C GLU A 221 9.20 -27.00 -13.53
N ALA A 222 8.15 -27.49 -12.84
CA ALA A 222 6.97 -28.03 -13.49
C ALA A 222 6.21 -26.96 -14.27
N ALA A 223 5.96 -25.79 -13.66
CA ALA A 223 5.30 -24.67 -14.31
C ALA A 223 6.13 -24.09 -15.47
N ALA A 224 7.46 -24.00 -15.31
CA ALA A 224 8.36 -23.56 -16.38
C ALA A 224 8.27 -24.47 -17.62
N ARG A 225 8.23 -25.79 -17.41
CA ARG A 225 8.06 -26.76 -18.51
C ARG A 225 6.67 -26.69 -19.15
N ALA A 226 5.63 -26.53 -18.35
CA ALA A 226 4.24 -26.55 -18.83
C ALA A 226 3.82 -25.24 -19.51
N ARG A 227 4.17 -24.10 -18.92
CA ARG A 227 3.63 -22.79 -19.29
C ARG A 227 4.69 -21.67 -19.37
N GLY A 228 5.98 -22.01 -19.50
CA GLY A 228 7.09 -21.05 -19.38
C GLY A 228 6.94 -19.82 -20.25
N ALA A 229 6.53 -19.96 -21.51
CA ALA A 229 6.34 -18.83 -22.43
C ALA A 229 5.17 -17.91 -22.00
N GLU A 230 4.07 -18.47 -21.51
CA GLU A 230 2.92 -17.73 -20.98
C GLU A 230 3.33 -16.96 -19.70
N ILE A 231 4.03 -17.64 -18.78
CA ILE A 231 4.52 -17.07 -17.54
C ILE A 231 5.48 -15.90 -17.83
N ALA A 232 6.45 -16.07 -18.72
CA ALA A 232 7.39 -15.02 -19.09
C ALA A 232 6.69 -13.81 -19.72
N ALA A 233 5.69 -14.03 -20.58
CA ALA A 233 4.90 -12.95 -21.18
C ALA A 233 4.09 -12.18 -20.11
N GLY A 234 3.35 -12.90 -19.25
CA GLY A 234 2.56 -12.29 -18.18
C GLY A 234 3.42 -11.55 -17.15
N TYR A 235 4.62 -12.08 -16.87
CA TYR A 235 5.59 -11.39 -16.03
C TYR A 235 5.97 -10.02 -16.59
N VAL A 236 6.32 -9.96 -17.88
CA VAL A 236 6.67 -8.70 -18.55
C VAL A 236 5.51 -7.72 -18.52
N ASP A 237 4.30 -8.17 -18.87
CA ASP A 237 3.10 -7.33 -18.84
C ASP A 237 2.84 -6.79 -17.42
N SER A 238 3.10 -7.59 -16.37
CA SER A 238 2.94 -7.20 -14.98
C SER A 238 3.99 -6.16 -14.53
N PHE A 239 5.29 -6.37 -14.78
CA PHE A 239 6.30 -5.45 -14.27
C PHE A 239 6.39 -4.15 -15.07
N THR A 240 5.91 -4.14 -16.33
CA THR A 240 5.88 -2.92 -17.17
C THR A 240 4.59 -2.12 -17.04
N MET A 241 3.56 -2.68 -16.40
CA MET A 241 2.30 -1.98 -16.16
C MET A 241 2.53 -0.65 -15.43
N GLY A 242 1.96 0.43 -15.98
CA GLY A 242 2.12 1.77 -15.39
C GLY A 242 3.57 2.25 -15.34
N ALA A 243 4.39 1.87 -16.31
CA ALA A 243 5.82 2.11 -16.34
C ALA A 243 6.54 1.58 -15.09
N GLY A 244 6.07 0.45 -14.53
CA GLY A 244 6.64 -0.17 -13.34
C GLY A 244 6.51 0.63 -12.05
N GLN A 245 5.67 1.67 -12.02
CA GLN A 245 5.50 2.57 -10.87
C GLN A 245 4.33 2.13 -9.98
N LEU A 246 4.28 0.84 -9.66
CA LEU A 246 3.29 0.22 -8.78
C LEU A 246 3.98 -0.42 -7.57
N CYS A 247 3.42 -0.24 -6.37
CA CYS A 247 3.95 -0.82 -5.13
C CYS A 247 4.03 -2.35 -5.16
N THR A 248 3.17 -2.99 -5.96
CA THR A 248 3.16 -4.44 -6.18
C THR A 248 3.81 -4.86 -7.49
N LYS A 249 4.62 -3.99 -8.13
CA LYS A 249 5.38 -4.37 -9.33
C LYS A 249 6.34 -5.52 -9.01
N PRO A 250 6.31 -6.68 -9.75
CA PRO A 250 7.29 -7.74 -9.55
C PRO A 250 8.68 -7.28 -9.98
N GLY A 251 9.62 -7.24 -9.03
CA GLY A 251 11.00 -6.81 -9.24
C GLY A 251 11.99 -7.94 -9.33
N LEU A 252 11.62 -9.14 -8.87
CA LEU A 252 12.43 -10.36 -8.97
C LEU A 252 11.64 -11.47 -9.67
N PHE A 253 12.26 -12.13 -10.63
CA PHE A 253 11.71 -13.25 -11.38
C PHE A 253 12.60 -14.48 -11.22
N LEU A 254 12.28 -15.34 -10.25
CA LEU A 254 13.04 -16.55 -9.96
C LEU A 254 12.58 -17.67 -10.88
N VAL A 255 13.50 -18.19 -11.69
CA VAL A 255 13.23 -19.18 -12.73
C VAL A 255 14.26 -20.31 -12.69
N PRO A 256 13.90 -21.55 -13.12
CA PRO A 256 14.87 -22.63 -13.22
C PRO A 256 15.97 -22.32 -14.26
N ALA A 257 17.22 -22.55 -13.91
CA ALA A 257 18.34 -22.38 -14.82
C ALA A 257 18.18 -23.27 -16.07
N GLY A 258 18.49 -22.70 -17.24
CA GLY A 258 18.38 -23.42 -18.51
C GLY A 258 16.95 -23.60 -19.04
N ALA A 259 15.91 -23.09 -18.35
CA ALA A 259 14.54 -23.12 -18.85
C ALA A 259 14.23 -22.08 -19.93
N GLY A 260 15.15 -21.11 -20.18
CA GLY A 260 15.03 -20.09 -21.23
C GLY A 260 13.99 -19.00 -20.96
N LEU A 261 13.47 -18.89 -19.73
CA LEU A 261 12.43 -17.89 -19.41
C LEU A 261 12.98 -16.46 -19.46
N GLY A 262 14.24 -16.28 -19.10
CA GLY A 262 14.93 -14.97 -19.16
C GLY A 262 14.99 -14.46 -20.61
N GLU A 263 15.33 -15.30 -21.58
CA GLU A 263 15.40 -14.97 -22.99
C GLU A 263 14.02 -14.67 -23.58
N VAL A 264 12.99 -15.46 -23.22
CA VAL A 264 11.60 -15.23 -23.63
C VAL A 264 11.09 -13.91 -23.09
N ALA A 265 11.36 -13.61 -21.82
CA ALA A 265 11.03 -12.33 -21.21
C ALA A 265 11.78 -11.17 -21.89
N ALA A 266 13.07 -11.32 -22.19
CA ALA A 266 13.87 -10.31 -22.89
C ALA A 266 13.31 -9.98 -24.27
N GLU A 267 12.89 -11.00 -25.05
CA GLU A 267 12.27 -10.79 -26.35
C GLU A 267 10.95 -10.00 -26.23
N ARG A 268 10.14 -10.31 -25.24
CA ARG A 268 8.90 -9.57 -24.97
C ARG A 268 9.17 -8.14 -24.52
N VAL A 269 10.17 -7.91 -23.65
CA VAL A 269 10.56 -6.57 -23.15
C VAL A 269 10.95 -5.64 -24.30
N ARG A 270 11.68 -6.14 -25.32
CA ARG A 270 12.07 -5.33 -26.50
C ARG A 270 10.88 -4.80 -27.30
N GLN A 271 9.70 -5.38 -27.12
CA GLN A 271 8.46 -4.98 -27.79
C GLN A 271 7.66 -3.94 -27.00
N VAL A 272 8.03 -3.68 -25.74
CA VAL A 272 7.31 -2.73 -24.88
C VAL A 272 7.81 -1.31 -25.15
N ALA A 273 6.88 -0.43 -25.48
CA ALA A 273 7.19 0.97 -25.71
C ALA A 273 7.64 1.69 -24.45
N ALA A 274 8.50 2.70 -24.60
CA ALA A 274 8.84 3.61 -23.53
C ALA A 274 7.59 4.39 -23.06
N ALA A 275 7.51 4.61 -21.74
CA ALA A 275 6.48 5.44 -21.14
C ALA A 275 7.12 6.41 -20.14
N PRO A 276 6.60 7.63 -20.00
CA PRO A 276 7.15 8.60 -19.06
C PRO A 276 6.99 8.16 -17.62
N LEU A 277 7.95 8.52 -16.79
CA LEU A 277 7.83 8.40 -15.34
C LEU A 277 7.06 9.61 -14.79
N LEU A 278 6.44 9.43 -13.62
CA LEU A 278 5.51 10.40 -13.02
C LEU A 278 6.09 11.81 -12.83
N ASN A 279 7.36 11.90 -12.49
CA ASN A 279 8.06 13.16 -12.26
C ASN A 279 9.57 12.97 -12.26
N GLU A 280 10.32 14.08 -12.32
CA GLU A 280 11.78 14.08 -12.36
C GLU A 280 12.45 13.44 -11.13
N ARG A 281 11.85 13.58 -9.95
CA ARG A 281 12.36 12.96 -8.71
C ARG A 281 12.34 11.45 -8.81
N LEU A 282 11.23 10.88 -9.30
CA LEU A 282 11.12 9.42 -9.53
C LEU A 282 12.06 8.95 -10.64
N ALA A 283 12.18 9.72 -11.73
CA ALA A 283 13.09 9.41 -12.82
C ALA A 283 14.55 9.38 -12.35
N SER A 284 14.97 10.35 -11.56
CA SER A 284 16.30 10.40 -10.97
C SER A 284 16.56 9.25 -10.00
N GLY A 285 15.58 8.93 -9.14
CA GLY A 285 15.63 7.79 -8.22
C GLY A 285 15.75 6.46 -8.95
N TYR A 286 14.91 6.25 -9.96
CA TYR A 286 14.95 5.08 -10.83
C TYR A 286 16.31 4.91 -11.50
N ALA A 287 16.83 5.95 -12.16
CA ALA A 287 18.13 5.92 -12.84
C ALA A 287 19.27 5.58 -11.87
N ALA A 288 19.25 6.15 -10.67
CA ALA A 288 20.27 5.88 -9.65
C ALA A 288 20.27 4.43 -9.17
N VAL A 289 19.07 3.84 -8.94
CA VAL A 289 18.95 2.44 -8.52
C VAL A 289 19.31 1.50 -9.67
N LEU A 290 18.77 1.76 -10.87
CA LEU A 290 19.08 0.96 -12.05
C LEU A 290 20.58 0.93 -12.34
N GLY A 291 21.26 2.09 -12.26
CA GLY A 291 22.70 2.17 -12.47
C GLY A 291 23.51 1.37 -11.44
N ARG A 292 23.06 1.29 -10.19
CA ARG A 292 23.72 0.42 -9.18
C ARG A 292 23.49 -1.06 -9.47
N LEU A 293 22.28 -1.44 -9.83
CA LEU A 293 21.95 -2.84 -10.14
C LEU A 293 22.69 -3.31 -11.40
N SER A 294 22.61 -2.56 -12.50
CA SER A 294 23.28 -2.92 -13.77
C SER A 294 24.80 -2.86 -13.71
N GLY A 295 25.36 -2.04 -12.81
CA GLY A 295 26.79 -1.96 -12.56
C GLY A 295 27.37 -3.01 -11.60
N HIS A 296 26.52 -3.87 -11.00
CA HIS A 296 27.00 -4.91 -10.09
C HIS A 296 27.67 -6.06 -10.87
N ALA A 297 28.81 -6.55 -10.37
CA ALA A 297 29.61 -7.56 -11.06
C ALA A 297 28.89 -8.88 -11.37
N GLU A 298 27.93 -9.24 -10.51
CA GLU A 298 27.10 -10.47 -10.64
C GLU A 298 25.80 -10.24 -11.45
N VAL A 299 25.64 -9.09 -12.10
CA VAL A 299 24.44 -8.75 -12.87
C VAL A 299 24.76 -8.59 -14.34
N GLN A 300 24.03 -9.29 -15.18
CA GLN A 300 24.03 -9.15 -16.63
C GLN A 300 22.84 -8.31 -17.09
N THR A 301 23.03 -7.43 -18.05
CA THR A 301 21.94 -6.74 -18.73
C THR A 301 21.46 -7.57 -19.92
N LEU A 302 20.23 -8.09 -19.85
CA LEU A 302 19.59 -8.81 -20.96
C LEU A 302 18.97 -7.87 -21.99
N VAL A 303 18.36 -6.79 -21.48
CA VAL A 303 17.80 -5.70 -22.32
C VAL A 303 18.13 -4.37 -21.65
N ASP A 304 18.87 -3.54 -22.34
CA ASP A 304 19.06 -2.13 -21.99
C ASP A 304 17.99 -1.31 -22.73
N GLY A 305 16.97 -0.89 -21.99
CA GLY A 305 15.83 -0.19 -22.58
C GLY A 305 16.04 1.32 -22.70
N GLY A 306 17.04 1.89 -22.03
CA GLY A 306 17.17 3.34 -21.93
C GLY A 306 15.91 3.98 -21.32
N ALA A 307 15.06 4.60 -22.14
CA ALA A 307 13.76 5.11 -21.73
C ALA A 307 12.64 4.05 -21.73
N ALA A 308 12.86 2.90 -22.37
CA ALA A 308 11.96 1.75 -22.38
C ALA A 308 12.32 0.80 -21.20
N PRO A 309 11.56 -0.28 -20.98
CA PRO A 309 11.85 -1.21 -19.88
C PRO A 309 13.20 -1.90 -20.00
N THR A 310 13.86 -2.09 -18.86
CA THR A 310 15.14 -2.77 -18.72
C THR A 310 14.98 -4.12 -18.04
N LEU A 311 15.65 -5.15 -18.55
CA LEU A 311 15.69 -6.47 -17.93
C LEU A 311 17.13 -6.85 -17.60
N LEU A 312 17.34 -7.16 -16.34
CA LEU A 312 18.61 -7.61 -15.79
C LEU A 312 18.53 -9.11 -15.46
N ALA A 313 19.68 -9.77 -15.31
CA ALA A 313 19.75 -11.15 -14.89
C ALA A 313 20.89 -11.38 -13.89
N THR A 314 20.68 -12.33 -12.99
CA THR A 314 21.67 -12.82 -12.03
C THR A 314 21.35 -14.27 -11.64
N THR A 315 22.09 -14.86 -10.71
CA THR A 315 21.84 -16.18 -10.17
C THR A 315 21.27 -16.11 -8.74
N ALA A 316 20.56 -17.13 -8.30
CA ALA A 316 20.10 -17.25 -6.93
C ALA A 316 21.27 -17.24 -5.94
N LYS A 317 22.37 -17.88 -6.29
CA LYS A 317 23.62 -17.83 -5.50
C LYS A 317 24.10 -16.40 -5.30
N ALA A 318 24.21 -15.59 -6.35
CA ALA A 318 24.62 -14.19 -6.24
C ALA A 318 23.60 -13.36 -5.44
N LEU A 319 22.30 -13.63 -5.60
CA LEU A 319 21.25 -12.98 -4.82
C LEU A 319 21.36 -13.30 -3.31
N LEU A 320 21.73 -14.53 -2.95
CA LEU A 320 21.97 -14.92 -1.55
C LEU A 320 23.22 -14.27 -0.98
N GLU A 321 24.30 -14.19 -1.76
CA GLU A 321 25.58 -13.60 -1.33
C GLU A 321 25.52 -12.06 -1.25
N HIS A 322 24.77 -11.40 -2.13
CA HIS A 322 24.72 -9.94 -2.30
C HIS A 322 23.31 -9.36 -2.12
N GLY A 323 22.47 -9.99 -1.31
CA GLY A 323 21.04 -9.66 -1.17
C GLY A 323 20.75 -8.20 -0.85
N GLU A 324 21.54 -7.53 -0.01
CA GLU A 324 21.36 -6.11 0.32
C GLU A 324 21.39 -5.21 -0.93
N ALA A 325 22.30 -5.49 -1.86
CA ALA A 325 22.42 -4.73 -3.10
C ALA A 325 21.38 -5.16 -4.15
N LEU A 326 21.16 -6.47 -4.32
CA LEU A 326 20.38 -7.02 -5.43
C LEU A 326 18.86 -7.06 -5.14
N ARG A 327 18.42 -7.02 -3.88
CA ARG A 327 17.01 -6.92 -3.47
C ARG A 327 16.53 -5.48 -3.28
N THR A 328 17.25 -4.51 -3.84
CA THR A 328 16.83 -3.11 -3.78
C THR A 328 15.67 -2.86 -4.75
N GLU A 329 14.56 -2.28 -4.26
CA GLU A 329 13.45 -1.90 -5.11
C GLU A 329 13.88 -0.87 -6.15
N CYS A 330 13.73 -1.21 -7.43
CA CYS A 330 13.91 -0.29 -8.56
C CYS A 330 12.53 0.18 -9.03
N PHE A 331 12.04 1.31 -8.47
CA PHE A 331 10.70 1.82 -8.72
C PHE A 331 10.58 2.46 -10.11
N GLY A 332 10.20 1.65 -11.09
CA GLY A 332 10.15 1.98 -12.50
C GLY A 332 10.17 0.71 -13.36
N PRO A 333 10.27 0.83 -14.68
CA PRO A 333 10.13 -0.31 -15.62
C PRO A 333 11.42 -1.15 -15.71
N ALA A 334 11.94 -1.61 -14.58
CA ALA A 334 13.07 -2.54 -14.54
C ALA A 334 12.76 -3.74 -13.65
N SER A 335 13.34 -4.89 -13.99
CA SER A 335 13.23 -6.11 -13.20
C SER A 335 14.46 -6.99 -13.35
N LEU A 336 14.67 -7.91 -12.38
CA LEU A 336 15.81 -8.80 -12.27
C LEU A 336 15.35 -10.26 -12.40
N VAL A 337 15.77 -10.95 -13.45
CA VAL A 337 15.65 -12.40 -13.58
C VAL A 337 16.70 -13.03 -12.67
N VAL A 338 16.30 -14.04 -11.91
CA VAL A 338 17.17 -14.75 -10.97
C VAL A 338 17.09 -16.25 -11.29
N GLU A 339 18.15 -16.79 -11.85
CA GLU A 339 18.21 -18.23 -12.18
C GLU A 339 18.63 -19.05 -10.97
N TYR A 340 17.84 -20.06 -10.61
CA TYR A 340 18.16 -21.03 -9.57
C TYR A 340 18.48 -22.41 -10.18
N SER A 341 19.42 -23.13 -9.55
CA SER A 341 19.88 -24.44 -10.04
C SER A 341 19.09 -25.61 -9.44
N THR A 342 18.51 -25.42 -8.26
CA THR A 342 17.73 -26.46 -7.55
C THR A 342 16.56 -25.83 -6.80
N GLU A 343 15.51 -26.61 -6.56
CA GLU A 343 14.37 -26.17 -5.72
C GLU A 343 14.82 -25.79 -4.30
N ALA A 344 15.83 -26.47 -3.75
CA ALA A 344 16.42 -26.10 -2.45
C ALA A 344 17.01 -24.69 -2.47
N GLU A 345 17.74 -24.33 -3.53
CA GLU A 345 18.27 -22.97 -3.71
C GLU A 345 17.15 -21.93 -3.86
N MET A 346 16.05 -22.27 -4.55
CA MET A 346 14.85 -21.41 -4.63
C MET A 346 14.25 -21.18 -3.24
N LEU A 347 14.09 -22.22 -2.43
CA LEU A 347 13.58 -22.13 -1.06
C LEU A 347 14.54 -21.30 -0.15
N ASP A 348 15.85 -21.47 -0.31
CA ASP A 348 16.83 -20.66 0.43
C ASP A 348 16.69 -19.17 0.09
N VAL A 349 16.37 -18.83 -1.17
CA VAL A 349 16.06 -17.43 -1.55
C VAL A 349 14.81 -16.95 -0.82
N VAL A 350 13.73 -17.75 -0.77
CA VAL A 350 12.52 -17.36 0.01
C VAL A 350 12.87 -17.06 1.46
N ARG A 351 13.56 -17.98 2.13
CA ARG A 351 13.97 -17.86 3.54
C ARG A 351 14.87 -16.65 3.81
N SER A 352 15.58 -16.18 2.78
CA SER A 352 16.46 -15.01 2.87
C SER A 352 15.74 -13.67 2.68
N LEU A 353 14.44 -13.67 2.30
CA LEU A 353 13.70 -12.44 2.03
C LEU A 353 13.44 -11.66 3.32
N ASP A 354 13.59 -10.35 3.23
CA ASP A 354 12.95 -9.43 4.16
C ASP A 354 11.45 -9.36 3.88
N GLY A 355 10.67 -8.67 4.74
CA GLY A 355 9.24 -8.52 4.54
C GLY A 355 8.88 -7.87 3.20
N GLN A 356 7.87 -8.40 2.51
CA GLN A 356 7.38 -7.98 1.20
C GLN A 356 5.87 -7.73 1.24
N LEU A 357 5.35 -6.90 0.32
CA LEU A 357 3.90 -6.72 0.14
C LEU A 357 3.28 -7.96 -0.48
N THR A 358 3.94 -8.53 -1.49
CA THR A 358 3.43 -9.72 -2.22
C THR A 358 4.55 -10.68 -2.55
N GLY A 359 4.20 -11.96 -2.63
CA GLY A 359 4.99 -12.98 -3.28
C GLY A 359 4.09 -13.80 -4.21
N THR A 360 4.60 -14.16 -5.37
CA THR A 360 3.83 -14.90 -6.38
C THR A 360 4.46 -16.26 -6.62
N VAL A 361 3.62 -17.29 -6.68
CA VAL A 361 3.99 -18.66 -7.03
C VAL A 361 3.34 -19.03 -8.35
N GLN A 362 4.16 -19.40 -9.32
CA GLN A 362 3.75 -20.02 -10.57
C GLN A 362 4.13 -21.51 -10.48
N ALA A 363 3.15 -22.36 -10.28
CA ALA A 363 3.33 -23.81 -10.08
C ALA A 363 2.19 -24.59 -10.71
N GLU A 364 2.36 -25.90 -10.89
CA GLU A 364 1.27 -26.79 -11.23
C GLU A 364 0.60 -27.32 -9.94
N ASP A 365 -0.67 -27.73 -10.02
CA ASP A 365 -1.47 -28.10 -8.85
C ASP A 365 -0.92 -29.31 -8.08
N ASP A 366 -0.20 -30.19 -8.76
CA ASP A 366 0.42 -31.42 -8.21
C ASP A 366 1.93 -31.28 -7.98
N ASP A 367 2.45 -30.07 -8.04
CA ASP A 367 3.88 -29.81 -7.85
C ASP A 367 4.29 -30.04 -6.40
N PRO A 368 5.18 -30.98 -6.12
CA PRO A 368 5.51 -31.38 -4.74
C PRO A 368 6.17 -30.27 -3.92
N VAL A 369 6.87 -29.29 -4.55
CA VAL A 369 7.51 -28.17 -3.84
C VAL A 369 6.52 -27.05 -3.53
N ALA A 370 5.36 -27.00 -4.18
CA ALA A 370 4.46 -25.87 -4.13
C ALA A 370 3.92 -25.57 -2.72
N ALA A 371 3.60 -26.61 -1.96
CA ALA A 371 3.07 -26.45 -0.61
C ALA A 371 4.12 -25.83 0.33
N GLU A 372 5.36 -26.31 0.31
CA GLU A 372 6.47 -25.76 1.08
C GLU A 372 6.78 -24.32 0.65
N LEU A 373 6.81 -24.06 -0.66
CA LEU A 373 7.06 -22.72 -1.19
C LEU A 373 6.01 -21.71 -0.75
N VAL A 374 4.73 -22.08 -0.75
CA VAL A 374 3.62 -21.21 -0.29
C VAL A 374 3.73 -20.94 1.21
N ASP A 375 4.03 -21.97 2.03
CA ASP A 375 4.14 -21.87 3.48
C ASP A 375 5.31 -20.96 3.88
N GLU A 376 6.50 -21.22 3.34
CA GLU A 376 7.69 -20.39 3.57
C GLU A 376 7.46 -18.94 3.11
N LEU A 377 6.83 -18.75 1.94
CA LEU A 377 6.59 -17.41 1.41
C LEU A 377 5.59 -16.63 2.27
N ALA A 378 4.61 -17.30 2.90
CA ALA A 378 3.63 -16.68 3.78
C ALA A 378 4.26 -16.02 5.02
N GLU A 379 5.43 -16.49 5.47
CA GLU A 379 6.18 -15.87 6.57
C GLU A 379 6.79 -14.50 6.19
N HIS A 380 6.97 -14.24 4.89
CA HIS A 380 7.68 -13.08 4.38
C HIS A 380 6.79 -12.04 3.68
N VAL A 381 5.52 -12.38 3.38
CA VAL A 381 4.68 -11.51 2.55
C VAL A 381 3.32 -11.23 3.18
N GLY A 382 2.72 -10.11 2.80
CA GLY A 382 1.33 -9.81 3.18
C GLY A 382 0.30 -10.53 2.32
N ARG A 383 0.66 -10.91 1.08
CA ARG A 383 -0.24 -11.59 0.14
C ARG A 383 0.52 -12.58 -0.73
N VAL A 384 0.13 -13.84 -0.65
CA VAL A 384 0.59 -14.88 -1.60
C VAL A 384 -0.35 -14.91 -2.81
N VAL A 385 0.21 -14.88 -4.00
CA VAL A 385 -0.52 -14.94 -5.28
C VAL A 385 -0.21 -16.26 -5.98
N TRP A 386 -1.25 -17.05 -6.31
CA TRP A 386 -1.10 -18.33 -7.00
C TRP A 386 -1.50 -18.20 -8.46
N ASN A 387 -0.61 -18.57 -9.37
CA ASN A 387 -0.82 -18.60 -10.84
C ASN A 387 -1.46 -17.32 -11.39
N GLY A 388 -1.11 -16.17 -10.80
CA GLY A 388 -1.58 -14.86 -11.17
C GLY A 388 -0.45 -13.83 -11.13
N TRP A 389 -0.81 -12.54 -11.12
CA TRP A 389 0.15 -11.45 -11.08
C TRP A 389 -0.14 -10.51 -9.92
N PRO A 390 0.89 -9.99 -9.22
CA PRO A 390 0.69 -9.19 -8.03
C PRO A 390 0.19 -7.77 -8.33
N THR A 391 0.38 -7.27 -9.55
CA THR A 391 -0.07 -5.94 -9.98
C THR A 391 -1.59 -5.86 -9.94
N GLY A 392 -2.07 -4.81 -9.27
CA GLY A 392 -3.48 -4.66 -8.95
C GLY A 392 -3.87 -5.26 -7.59
N VAL A 393 -4.58 -4.45 -6.80
CA VAL A 393 -5.05 -4.81 -5.46
C VAL A 393 -6.56 -4.59 -5.41
N ALA A 394 -7.32 -5.67 -5.26
CA ALA A 394 -8.78 -5.60 -5.14
C ALA A 394 -9.19 -4.97 -3.81
N VAL A 395 -10.20 -4.09 -3.84
CA VAL A 395 -10.76 -3.50 -2.61
C VAL A 395 -11.89 -4.40 -2.14
N THR A 396 -11.58 -5.31 -1.21
CA THR A 396 -12.52 -6.32 -0.70
C THR A 396 -12.34 -6.55 0.80
N ARG A 397 -13.25 -7.34 1.40
CA ARG A 397 -13.20 -7.66 2.84
C ARG A 397 -12.04 -8.59 3.22
N ALA A 398 -11.63 -9.46 2.32
CA ALA A 398 -10.57 -10.43 2.56
C ALA A 398 -9.17 -9.94 2.08
N MET A 399 -9.08 -8.74 1.54
CA MET A 399 -7.78 -8.21 1.09
C MET A 399 -6.93 -7.84 2.29
N HIS A 400 -5.68 -8.30 2.25
CA HIS A 400 -4.59 -7.78 3.06
C HIS A 400 -3.54 -7.17 2.15
N HIS A 401 -3.36 -5.84 2.23
CA HIS A 401 -2.29 -5.10 1.58
C HIS A 401 -1.40 -4.52 2.67
N GLY A 402 -0.36 -5.24 2.95
CA GLY A 402 0.55 -5.04 4.06
C GLY A 402 1.70 -6.03 3.96
N GLY A 403 2.30 -6.41 5.07
CA GLY A 403 3.37 -7.40 5.13
C GLY A 403 4.32 -7.12 6.28
N PRO A 404 5.26 -8.03 6.57
CA PRO A 404 6.29 -7.82 7.58
C PRO A 404 7.19 -6.61 7.22
N TYR A 405 7.90 -6.09 8.23
CA TYR A 405 8.92 -5.06 7.99
C TYR A 405 10.05 -5.63 7.10
N PRO A 406 10.60 -4.91 6.10
CA PRO A 406 10.44 -3.47 5.84
C PRO A 406 9.29 -3.08 4.90
N ALA A 407 8.46 -4.02 4.41
CA ALA A 407 7.35 -3.65 3.53
C ALA A 407 6.34 -2.73 4.22
N THR A 408 6.07 -2.93 5.51
CA THR A 408 5.26 -2.02 6.32
C THR A 408 5.84 -1.81 7.72
N THR A 409 5.44 -0.72 8.36
CA THR A 409 5.76 -0.45 9.78
C THR A 409 4.74 -1.06 10.74
N ALA A 410 3.64 -1.60 10.24
CA ALA A 410 2.53 -2.12 11.04
C ALA A 410 1.96 -3.42 10.43
N PRO A 411 2.68 -4.55 10.58
CA PRO A 411 2.37 -5.81 9.87
C PRO A 411 1.02 -6.43 10.23
N LEU A 412 0.43 -6.05 11.34
CA LEU A 412 -0.89 -6.53 11.79
C LEU A 412 -2.06 -5.81 11.11
N HIS A 413 -1.78 -4.82 10.24
CA HIS A 413 -2.79 -3.97 9.62
C HIS A 413 -2.65 -3.95 8.10
N THR A 414 -3.79 -3.75 7.43
CA THR A 414 -3.85 -3.57 5.97
C THR A 414 -4.10 -2.11 5.61
N SER A 415 -3.55 -1.64 4.48
CA SER A 415 -3.86 -0.33 3.90
C SER A 415 -5.05 -0.35 2.93
N VAL A 416 -5.48 -1.54 2.46
CA VAL A 416 -6.57 -1.71 1.48
C VAL A 416 -7.62 -2.69 2.00
N GLY A 417 -8.87 -2.46 1.63
CA GLY A 417 -10.01 -3.27 2.05
C GLY A 417 -10.71 -2.73 3.29
N THR A 418 -11.75 -3.42 3.75
CA THR A 418 -12.60 -2.90 4.84
C THR A 418 -11.90 -2.91 6.20
N ALA A 419 -10.98 -3.83 6.42
CA ALA A 419 -10.20 -3.89 7.65
C ALA A 419 -9.20 -2.71 7.80
N ALA A 420 -8.97 -1.93 6.75
CA ALA A 420 -8.14 -0.73 6.81
C ALA A 420 -8.65 0.32 7.83
N VAL A 421 -9.96 0.29 8.14
CA VAL A 421 -10.59 1.16 9.16
C VAL A 421 -10.07 0.87 10.57
N ASP A 422 -9.70 -0.38 10.85
CA ASP A 422 -9.26 -0.81 12.18
C ASP A 422 -7.95 -0.14 12.62
N ARG A 423 -7.14 0.35 11.69
CA ARG A 423 -5.94 1.17 11.98
C ARG A 423 -6.25 2.42 12.81
N PHE A 424 -7.42 3.01 12.61
CA PHE A 424 -7.80 4.29 13.18
C PHE A 424 -8.83 4.17 14.30
N ARG A 425 -8.99 2.96 14.84
CA ARG A 425 -9.87 2.63 15.97
C ARG A 425 -9.08 1.98 17.08
N ARG A 426 -9.36 2.38 18.33
CA ARG A 426 -8.82 1.70 19.51
C ARG A 426 -9.91 0.96 20.27
N PRO A 427 -9.64 -0.25 20.78
CA PRO A 427 -10.59 -0.98 21.57
C PRO A 427 -10.77 -0.33 22.95
N VAL A 428 -12.00 -0.45 23.48
CA VAL A 428 -12.35 -0.04 24.85
C VAL A 428 -13.32 -1.08 25.41
N ALA A 429 -12.99 -1.66 26.56
CA ALA A 429 -13.87 -2.54 27.30
C ALA A 429 -14.61 -1.74 28.39
N PHE A 430 -15.92 -1.89 28.45
CA PHE A 430 -16.78 -1.33 29.50
C PHE A 430 -17.25 -2.45 30.40
N GLN A 431 -16.90 -2.38 31.68
CA GLN A 431 -17.29 -3.40 32.69
C GLN A 431 -18.42 -2.87 33.53
N ASN A 432 -19.54 -3.61 33.59
CA ASN A 432 -20.73 -3.33 34.41
C ASN A 432 -21.33 -1.93 34.16
N VAL A 433 -21.04 -1.29 33.01
CA VAL A 433 -21.65 -0.01 32.65
C VAL A 433 -23.09 -0.25 32.22
N PRO A 434 -24.09 0.42 32.82
CA PRO A 434 -25.49 0.26 32.41
C PRO A 434 -25.68 0.68 30.95
N ASP A 435 -26.51 -0.05 30.19
CA ASP A 435 -26.72 0.19 28.74
C ASP A 435 -27.18 1.63 28.46
N ARG A 436 -27.98 2.25 29.35
CA ARG A 436 -28.42 3.66 29.23
C ARG A 436 -27.29 4.68 29.32
N VAL A 437 -26.12 4.29 29.83
CA VAL A 437 -24.92 5.12 29.98
C VAL A 437 -23.90 4.87 28.88
N LEU A 438 -23.99 3.72 28.22
CA LEU A 438 -23.18 3.42 27.04
C LEU A 438 -23.64 4.32 25.89
N VAL A 439 -22.87 5.38 25.62
CA VAL A 439 -23.09 6.22 24.44
C VAL A 439 -22.66 5.40 23.22
N PRO A 440 -23.52 5.15 22.23
CA PRO A 440 -23.24 4.32 21.06
C PRO A 440 -22.15 4.90 20.16
#